data_57a340e2d1efdb84fffe45916ad80cc1
#
_entry.id   57a340e2d1efdb84fffe45916ad80cc1
#
_cell.length_a   1.000
_cell.length_b   1.000
_cell.length_c   1.000
_cell.angle_alpha   90.00
_cell.angle_beta   90.00
_cell.angle_gamma   90.00
#
_symmetry.space_group_name_H-M   'P 1'
#
loop_
_entity.id
_entity.type
_entity.pdbx_description
1 polymer ?
#
loop_
_entity_poly.entity_id
_entity_poly.type
_entity_poly.pdbx_seq_one_letter_code
_entity_poly.pdbx_strand_id
1 'polypeptide(L)'
;MLFNFSCSDLNFDVVVVGGGTSGVASAIQSSRLGSKTLLIEESNWLGGMLTSAGVSAVDGNYKMPSGFLKEFRDSLVSYYGHLDSLKTGWVSNFMFEPSVGNRILKDIAKQENNLTILYGSTVSEVVKKENFSIKVNELPSLYKAKILIDATELGDLIPLLNLPYFIGMDSTKRFNEDIAPELSNNIIQDLTYTMILKDFGKNMTITKPKNYNRKEFICSYDSGECDKKVNKLWSKEKLISYGELPNKKYMINWPINGNDYYTNSIEMNAEQRILNYEKAKQKSLRFLYFIQTEMGFSNLSLDYEQYPTKDGFPLIPYHRESRRSIGKVTLTLNDIKSPYSQQYPIYRTGIAVGDYPVDHHHGAYSNYNNLPKLDFYPVPSYTVPIGSLIPENIDNFIVIEKSISVSNLVNGTTRLQPVVMQIGQASGILASLAIRKKKSIDQINIRDVQSEILKNNGYILPYVDVDAEDLYFISYQKIGACGILRSEGLNIGWENKTLFYPNSKLEKKHIYFDNWTMFKTDQIPFPEVTSIKNILNWIREIKGDSFPSESEYLELWKRHSLSDFSLERTITRGEFSVLVD
;
A
#
# COMPACT_ATOMS: atom_id res chain seq x y z
N MET A 1 13.53 1.61 -49.97
CA MET A 1 12.90 0.41 -49.38
C MET A 1 11.92 0.88 -48.33
N LEU A 2 10.63 0.87 -48.68
CA LEU A 2 9.56 1.18 -47.73
C LEU A 2 9.38 -0.10 -46.89
N PHE A 3 9.82 -0.06 -45.63
CA PHE A 3 9.45 -1.07 -44.66
C PHE A 3 7.95 -0.92 -44.37
N ASN A 4 7.15 -1.79 -44.97
CA ASN A 4 5.81 -2.04 -44.50
C ASN A 4 5.91 -2.62 -43.08
N PHE A 5 5.84 -1.78 -42.08
CA PHE A 5 5.48 -2.22 -40.73
C PHE A 5 4.03 -2.70 -40.82
N SER A 6 3.85 -4.00 -40.93
CA SER A 6 2.60 -4.64 -40.62
C SER A 6 2.21 -4.17 -39.24
N CYS A 7 1.10 -3.45 -39.12
CA CYS A 7 0.50 -3.07 -37.86
C CYS A 7 0.00 -4.36 -37.19
N SER A 8 0.94 -5.15 -36.62
CA SER A 8 0.56 -6.28 -35.78
C SER A 8 -0.08 -5.68 -34.54
N ASP A 9 -1.36 -5.95 -34.36
CA ASP A 9 -2.11 -5.59 -33.16
C ASP A 9 -1.29 -5.99 -31.93
N LEU A 10 -0.85 -5.00 -31.17
CA LEU A 10 -0.09 -5.20 -29.93
C LEU A 10 -1.08 -5.59 -28.82
N ASN A 11 -1.48 -6.86 -28.83
CA ASN A 11 -2.47 -7.40 -27.91
C ASN A 11 -1.81 -7.95 -26.65
N PHE A 12 -2.34 -7.54 -25.50
CA PHE A 12 -1.96 -7.99 -24.18
C PHE A 12 -3.18 -8.51 -23.42
N ASP A 13 -2.95 -9.42 -22.49
CA ASP A 13 -4.00 -9.83 -21.55
C ASP A 13 -4.26 -8.74 -20.53
N VAL A 14 -3.17 -8.16 -19.98
CA VAL A 14 -3.20 -7.11 -18.98
C VAL A 14 -2.29 -5.95 -19.40
N VAL A 15 -2.79 -4.74 -19.33
CA VAL A 15 -1.97 -3.52 -19.43
C VAL A 15 -2.05 -2.77 -18.11
N VAL A 16 -0.88 -2.47 -17.54
CA VAL A 16 -0.71 -1.65 -16.34
C VAL A 16 -0.11 -0.31 -16.77
N VAL A 17 -0.75 0.78 -16.42
CA VAL A 17 -0.26 2.14 -16.71
C VAL A 17 0.21 2.79 -15.41
N GLY A 18 1.49 3.17 -15.39
CA GLY A 18 2.24 3.63 -14.22
C GLY A 18 3.08 2.51 -13.60
N GLY A 19 4.40 2.67 -13.63
CA GLY A 19 5.38 1.75 -12.98
C GLY A 19 5.72 2.18 -11.56
N GLY A 20 4.76 2.82 -10.86
CA GLY A 20 4.86 3.19 -9.46
C GLY A 20 4.95 1.97 -8.53
N THR A 21 4.81 2.20 -7.23
CA THR A 21 4.94 1.15 -6.21
C THR A 21 3.95 0.01 -6.44
N SER A 22 2.68 0.34 -6.71
CA SER A 22 1.66 -0.67 -6.99
C SER A 22 1.76 -1.24 -8.40
N GLY A 23 2.08 -0.40 -9.39
CA GLY A 23 2.10 -0.80 -10.78
C GLY A 23 3.18 -1.84 -11.09
N VAL A 24 4.40 -1.67 -10.55
CA VAL A 24 5.46 -2.66 -10.71
C VAL A 24 5.09 -3.99 -10.04
N ALA A 25 4.51 -3.97 -8.85
CA ALA A 25 4.05 -5.17 -8.17
C ALA A 25 2.93 -5.89 -8.95
N SER A 26 1.99 -5.12 -9.51
CA SER A 26 0.89 -5.63 -10.33
C SER A 26 1.38 -6.29 -11.62
N ALA A 27 2.26 -5.61 -12.35
CA ALA A 27 2.78 -6.11 -13.62
C ALA A 27 3.62 -7.38 -13.45
N ILE A 28 4.49 -7.42 -12.44
CA ILE A 28 5.30 -8.59 -12.09
C ILE A 28 4.38 -9.76 -11.71
N GLN A 29 3.45 -9.55 -10.78
CA GLN A 29 2.57 -10.62 -10.31
C GLN A 29 1.65 -11.16 -11.42
N SER A 30 1.13 -10.28 -12.27
CA SER A 30 0.33 -10.68 -13.43
C SER A 30 1.12 -11.55 -14.40
N SER A 31 2.36 -11.16 -14.70
CA SER A 31 3.28 -11.90 -15.56
C SER A 31 3.64 -13.27 -14.99
N ARG A 32 3.92 -13.36 -13.68
CA ARG A 32 4.21 -14.63 -12.96
C ARG A 32 3.07 -15.64 -13.06
N LEU A 33 1.84 -15.16 -13.09
CA LEU A 33 0.65 -16.00 -13.24
C LEU A 33 0.32 -16.33 -14.69
N GLY A 34 1.21 -15.99 -15.64
CA GLY A 34 1.16 -16.40 -17.04
C GLY A 34 0.41 -15.44 -17.97
N SER A 35 -0.05 -14.29 -17.50
CA SER A 35 -0.68 -13.28 -18.35
C SER A 35 0.36 -12.53 -19.17
N LYS A 36 0.11 -12.35 -20.46
CA LYS A 36 0.91 -11.46 -21.32
C LYS A 36 0.67 -10.02 -20.88
N THR A 37 1.63 -9.44 -20.19
CA THR A 37 1.49 -8.16 -19.48
C THR A 37 2.35 -7.08 -20.12
N LEU A 38 1.77 -5.88 -20.28
CA LEU A 38 2.48 -4.66 -20.63
C LEU A 38 2.44 -3.70 -19.46
N LEU A 39 3.60 -3.16 -19.07
CA LEU A 39 3.74 -2.04 -18.16
C LEU A 39 4.15 -0.79 -18.94
N ILE A 40 3.41 0.29 -18.82
CA ILE A 40 3.71 1.60 -19.42
C ILE A 40 4.13 2.54 -18.30
N GLU A 41 5.36 3.06 -18.36
CA GLU A 41 5.93 3.92 -17.33
C GLU A 41 6.47 5.21 -17.93
N GLU A 42 6.09 6.36 -17.36
CA GLU A 42 6.45 7.70 -17.86
C GLU A 42 7.94 8.04 -17.73
N SER A 43 8.60 7.44 -16.77
CA SER A 43 10.03 7.64 -16.48
C SER A 43 10.88 6.44 -16.95
N ASN A 44 12.19 6.53 -16.70
CA ASN A 44 13.10 5.40 -16.86
C ASN A 44 13.28 4.60 -15.56
N TRP A 45 12.49 4.85 -14.54
CA TRP A 45 12.59 4.20 -13.22
C TRP A 45 11.33 3.46 -12.85
N LEU A 46 11.45 2.42 -12.01
CA LEU A 46 10.35 1.68 -11.41
C LEU A 46 10.30 1.96 -9.91
N GLY A 47 9.08 1.92 -9.33
CA GLY A 47 8.85 2.00 -7.91
C GLY A 47 8.20 3.31 -7.42
N GLY A 48 7.99 4.31 -8.29
CA GLY A 48 7.24 5.53 -8.00
C GLY A 48 7.69 6.25 -6.72
N MET A 49 6.80 6.33 -5.72
CA MET A 49 7.10 7.02 -4.46
C MET A 49 8.35 6.48 -3.75
N LEU A 50 8.64 5.18 -3.83
CA LEU A 50 9.81 4.56 -3.18
C LEU A 50 11.13 4.97 -3.83
N THR A 51 11.12 5.25 -5.12
CA THR A 51 12.33 5.43 -5.93
C THR A 51 12.31 6.74 -6.69
N SER A 52 11.42 6.88 -7.69
CA SER A 52 11.33 8.05 -8.58
C SER A 52 11.01 9.36 -7.84
N ALA A 53 10.28 9.31 -6.73
CA ALA A 53 10.00 10.45 -5.86
C ALA A 53 10.94 10.51 -4.63
N GLY A 54 11.78 9.48 -4.41
CA GLY A 54 12.83 9.48 -3.40
C GLY A 54 12.38 9.30 -1.95
N VAL A 55 11.17 8.81 -1.68
CA VAL A 55 10.74 8.45 -0.32
C VAL A 55 11.15 7.00 -0.04
N SER A 56 12.43 6.80 0.17
CA SER A 56 13.05 5.48 0.31
C SER A 56 13.10 5.00 1.77
N ALA A 57 12.02 5.27 2.49
CA ALA A 57 11.70 4.78 3.82
C ALA A 57 10.32 4.13 3.77
N VAL A 58 10.22 2.87 4.18
CA VAL A 58 8.96 2.14 4.19
C VAL A 58 8.33 2.25 5.57
N ASP A 59 7.14 2.81 5.64
CA ASP A 59 6.42 3.08 6.89
C ASP A 59 5.36 2.02 7.17
N GLY A 60 5.44 1.39 8.34
CA GLY A 60 4.50 0.36 8.80
C GLY A 60 4.81 -1.06 8.32
N ASN A 61 3.96 -1.99 8.69
CA ASN A 61 3.97 -3.42 8.36
C ASN A 61 5.29 -4.16 8.72
N TYR A 62 6.06 -3.69 9.68
CA TYR A 62 7.35 -4.30 10.02
C TYR A 62 7.22 -5.75 10.49
N LYS A 63 6.09 -6.09 11.12
CA LYS A 63 5.76 -7.44 11.59
C LYS A 63 4.94 -8.25 10.59
N MET A 64 4.56 -7.63 9.48
CA MET A 64 3.74 -8.26 8.45
C MET A 64 4.39 -8.09 7.06
N PRO A 65 5.59 -8.66 6.86
CA PRO A 65 6.27 -8.58 5.56
C PRO A 65 5.52 -9.45 4.53
N SER A 66 4.59 -8.84 3.84
CA SER A 66 3.62 -9.51 2.97
C SER A 66 4.13 -9.63 1.53
N GLY A 67 4.09 -10.83 0.97
CA GLY A 67 4.20 -11.09 -0.46
C GLY A 67 5.35 -10.38 -1.17
N PHE A 68 5.05 -9.59 -2.19
CA PHE A 68 6.05 -8.86 -2.98
C PHE A 68 6.84 -7.82 -2.15
N LEU A 69 6.24 -7.25 -1.10
CA LEU A 69 6.96 -6.39 -0.15
C LEU A 69 8.10 -7.13 0.56
N LYS A 70 7.85 -8.39 0.96
CA LYS A 70 8.88 -9.25 1.57
C LYS A 70 10.00 -9.53 0.57
N GLU A 71 9.67 -9.87 -0.67
CA GLU A 71 10.64 -10.13 -1.74
C GLU A 71 11.52 -8.89 -2.01
N PHE A 72 10.92 -7.72 -2.10
CA PHE A 72 11.66 -6.46 -2.26
C PHE A 72 12.59 -6.18 -1.09
N ARG A 73 12.10 -6.33 0.16
CA ARG A 73 12.91 -6.18 1.37
C ARG A 73 14.08 -7.17 1.40
N ASP A 74 13.82 -8.45 1.14
CA ASP A 74 14.83 -9.50 1.21
C ASP A 74 15.91 -9.29 0.12
N SER A 75 15.52 -8.75 -1.04
CA SER A 75 16.45 -8.33 -2.10
C SER A 75 17.33 -7.16 -1.67
N LEU A 76 16.78 -6.18 -0.95
CA LEU A 76 17.56 -5.10 -0.35
C LEU A 76 18.50 -5.60 0.74
N VAL A 77 18.04 -6.52 1.60
CA VAL A 77 18.89 -7.18 2.61
C VAL A 77 20.05 -7.91 1.94
N SER A 78 19.80 -8.65 0.86
CA SER A 78 20.84 -9.31 0.08
C SER A 78 21.84 -8.31 -0.49
N TYR A 79 21.38 -7.14 -0.94
CA TYR A 79 22.26 -6.10 -1.49
C TYR A 79 23.12 -5.42 -0.42
N TYR A 80 22.55 -5.07 0.74
CA TYR A 80 23.26 -4.37 1.83
C TYR A 80 23.94 -5.33 2.83
N GLY A 81 23.72 -6.63 2.71
CA GLY A 81 24.38 -7.68 3.48
C GLY A 81 23.66 -8.12 4.76
N HIS A 82 22.87 -7.28 5.41
CA HIS A 82 22.16 -7.62 6.65
C HIS A 82 20.88 -6.80 6.84
N LEU A 83 19.89 -7.35 7.56
CA LEU A 83 18.62 -6.65 7.85
C LEU A 83 18.83 -5.34 8.63
N ASP A 84 19.78 -5.32 9.57
CA ASP A 84 20.05 -4.11 10.35
C ASP A 84 20.69 -2.99 9.51
N SER A 85 21.25 -3.30 8.34
CA SER A 85 21.73 -2.29 7.40
C SER A 85 20.62 -1.42 6.80
N LEU A 86 19.36 -1.83 6.96
CA LEU A 86 18.19 -1.06 6.56
C LEU A 86 17.63 -0.18 7.69
N LYS A 87 18.14 -0.31 8.93
CA LYS A 87 17.68 0.43 10.13
C LYS A 87 18.62 1.60 10.43
N THR A 88 18.82 2.47 9.46
CA THR A 88 19.81 3.56 9.58
C THR A 88 19.22 4.84 10.14
N GLY A 89 18.04 5.24 9.69
CA GLY A 89 17.30 6.38 10.22
C GLY A 89 16.30 5.96 11.31
N TRP A 90 15.79 6.92 12.09
CA TRP A 90 14.79 6.61 13.12
C TRP A 90 13.35 6.72 12.65
N VAL A 91 13.10 7.23 11.44
CA VAL A 91 11.74 7.34 10.89
C VAL A 91 11.18 5.99 10.46
N SER A 92 12.04 5.07 10.03
CA SER A 92 11.63 3.75 9.54
C SER A 92 12.66 2.68 9.89
N ASN A 93 12.20 1.44 10.05
CA ASN A 93 13.06 0.26 10.17
C ASN A 93 13.47 -0.33 8.80
N PHE A 94 13.08 0.33 7.72
CA PHE A 94 13.29 -0.17 6.36
C PHE A 94 13.66 0.99 5.43
N MET A 95 14.95 1.32 5.39
CA MET A 95 15.51 2.44 4.65
C MET A 95 16.53 1.98 3.61
N PHE A 96 16.57 2.64 2.46
CA PHE A 96 17.45 2.28 1.35
C PHE A 96 17.70 3.49 0.43
N GLU A 97 18.69 3.38 -0.46
CA GLU A 97 18.95 4.41 -1.47
C GLU A 97 17.97 4.27 -2.63
N PRO A 98 17.32 5.36 -3.10
CA PRO A 98 16.34 5.30 -4.20
C PRO A 98 16.86 4.61 -5.47
N SER A 99 18.11 4.87 -5.85
CA SER A 99 18.75 4.26 -7.01
C SER A 99 18.91 2.74 -6.87
N VAL A 100 19.20 2.26 -5.66
CA VAL A 100 19.28 0.83 -5.35
C VAL A 100 17.90 0.17 -5.43
N GLY A 101 16.88 0.81 -4.84
CA GLY A 101 15.51 0.33 -4.94
C GLY A 101 15.02 0.18 -6.38
N ASN A 102 15.24 1.21 -7.23
CA ASN A 102 14.93 1.13 -8.66
C ASN A 102 15.67 -0.01 -9.37
N ARG A 103 16.98 -0.18 -9.10
CA ARG A 103 17.75 -1.26 -9.71
C ARG A 103 17.19 -2.63 -9.34
N ILE A 104 16.89 -2.88 -8.06
CA ILE A 104 16.32 -4.14 -7.59
C ILE A 104 14.97 -4.41 -8.25
N LEU A 105 14.07 -3.43 -8.31
CA LEU A 105 12.77 -3.60 -8.97
C LEU A 105 12.91 -3.91 -10.46
N LYS A 106 13.87 -3.28 -11.15
CA LYS A 106 14.18 -3.60 -12.54
C LYS A 106 14.76 -4.99 -12.70
N ASP A 107 15.62 -5.43 -11.81
CA ASP A 107 16.24 -6.75 -11.87
C ASP A 107 15.21 -7.86 -11.60
N ILE A 108 14.26 -7.65 -10.67
CA ILE A 108 13.10 -8.54 -10.49
C ILE A 108 12.24 -8.58 -11.76
N ALA A 109 11.88 -7.40 -12.30
CA ALA A 109 11.02 -7.31 -13.49
C ALA A 109 11.63 -7.97 -14.74
N LYS A 110 12.95 -7.91 -14.91
CA LYS A 110 13.68 -8.55 -16.02
C LYS A 110 13.60 -10.07 -16.01
N GLN A 111 13.31 -10.68 -14.88
CA GLN A 111 13.18 -12.15 -14.77
C GLN A 111 11.84 -12.65 -15.27
N GLU A 112 10.89 -11.75 -15.51
CA GLU A 112 9.53 -12.10 -15.89
C GLU A 112 9.36 -12.20 -17.40
N ASN A 113 9.28 -13.42 -17.93
CA ASN A 113 9.24 -13.69 -19.38
C ASN A 113 7.99 -13.15 -20.10
N ASN A 114 6.86 -13.00 -19.38
CA ASN A 114 5.61 -12.51 -19.93
C ASN A 114 5.41 -11.00 -19.75
N LEU A 115 6.43 -10.28 -19.24
CA LEU A 115 6.37 -8.84 -18.98
C LEU A 115 7.10 -8.06 -20.06
N THR A 116 6.40 -7.13 -20.68
CA THR A 116 6.99 -6.09 -21.54
C THR A 116 6.88 -4.75 -20.82
N ILE A 117 7.94 -3.94 -20.84
CA ILE A 117 7.93 -2.61 -20.21
C ILE A 117 8.24 -1.55 -21.27
N LEU A 118 7.37 -0.55 -21.37
CA LEU A 118 7.61 0.68 -22.12
C LEU A 118 7.99 1.80 -21.16
N TYR A 119 9.23 2.17 -21.16
CA TYR A 119 9.76 3.32 -20.41
C TYR A 119 9.62 4.63 -21.20
N GLY A 120 9.62 5.75 -20.49
CA GLY A 120 9.52 7.09 -21.09
C GLY A 120 8.22 7.30 -21.85
N SER A 121 7.14 6.64 -21.45
CA SER A 121 5.91 6.55 -22.22
C SER A 121 4.70 6.93 -21.37
N THR A 122 3.83 7.77 -21.94
CA THR A 122 2.58 8.22 -21.30
C THR A 122 1.37 7.84 -22.17
N VAL A 123 0.23 7.62 -21.52
CA VAL A 123 -1.04 7.32 -22.20
C VAL A 123 -1.78 8.63 -22.46
N SER A 124 -2.21 8.85 -23.71
CA SER A 124 -2.97 10.03 -24.11
C SER A 124 -4.46 9.77 -24.32
N GLU A 125 -4.84 8.55 -24.65
CA GLU A 125 -6.22 8.21 -24.93
C GLU A 125 -6.48 6.75 -24.56
N VAL A 126 -7.65 6.49 -23.99
CA VAL A 126 -8.15 5.14 -23.71
C VAL A 126 -9.59 5.04 -24.19
N VAL A 127 -9.88 4.02 -25.00
CA VAL A 127 -11.24 3.72 -25.46
C VAL A 127 -11.62 2.32 -25.03
N LYS A 128 -12.72 2.20 -24.28
CA LYS A 128 -13.32 0.92 -23.90
C LYS A 128 -14.39 0.52 -24.93
N LYS A 129 -14.18 -0.61 -25.58
CA LYS A 129 -15.17 -1.37 -26.37
C LYS A 129 -15.31 -2.74 -25.75
N GLU A 130 -15.20 -3.81 -26.52
CA GLU A 130 -15.03 -5.17 -25.97
C GLU A 130 -13.74 -5.25 -25.15
N ASN A 131 -12.63 -4.79 -25.74
CA ASN A 131 -11.33 -4.64 -25.10
C ASN A 131 -10.98 -3.14 -24.98
N PHE A 132 -9.98 -2.81 -24.16
CA PHE A 132 -9.41 -1.47 -24.12
C PHE A 132 -8.49 -1.26 -25.32
N SER A 133 -8.58 -0.07 -25.92
CA SER A 133 -7.65 0.43 -26.93
C SER A 133 -6.91 1.63 -26.33
N ILE A 134 -5.59 1.54 -26.27
CA ILE A 134 -4.73 2.46 -25.52
C ILE A 134 -3.75 3.11 -26.49
N LYS A 135 -3.79 4.44 -26.56
CA LYS A 135 -2.86 5.23 -27.33
C LYS A 135 -1.76 5.75 -26.42
N VAL A 136 -0.53 5.43 -26.78
CA VAL A 136 0.67 5.89 -26.08
C VAL A 136 1.25 7.07 -26.85
N ASN A 137 1.64 8.14 -26.15
CA ASN A 137 2.23 9.32 -26.75
C ASN A 137 3.47 8.94 -27.59
N GLU A 138 3.63 9.62 -28.70
CA GLU A 138 4.78 9.49 -29.62
C GLU A 138 4.93 8.11 -30.29
N LEU A 139 4.05 7.15 -30.00
CA LEU A 139 4.06 5.84 -30.64
C LEU A 139 2.90 5.70 -31.62
N PRO A 140 3.16 5.23 -32.86
CA PRO A 140 2.11 5.08 -33.88
C PRO A 140 1.18 3.89 -33.63
N SER A 141 1.59 2.98 -32.73
CA SER A 141 0.87 1.74 -32.48
C SER A 141 -0.23 1.91 -31.44
N LEU A 142 -1.34 1.19 -31.67
CA LEU A 142 -2.43 1.08 -30.69
C LEU A 142 -2.26 -0.21 -29.91
N TYR A 143 -2.25 -0.10 -28.58
CA TYR A 143 -2.17 -1.26 -27.68
C TYR A 143 -3.56 -1.68 -27.26
N LYS A 144 -3.80 -2.99 -27.22
CA LYS A 144 -5.08 -3.57 -26.80
C LYS A 144 -4.91 -4.38 -25.52
N ALA A 145 -5.86 -4.25 -24.61
CA ALA A 145 -5.88 -4.98 -23.34
C ALA A 145 -7.26 -5.58 -23.07
N LYS A 146 -7.30 -6.82 -22.57
CA LYS A 146 -8.51 -7.41 -22.01
C LYS A 146 -8.84 -6.79 -20.66
N ILE A 147 -7.81 -6.55 -19.84
CA ILE A 147 -7.90 -5.89 -18.55
C ILE A 147 -6.92 -4.72 -18.52
N LEU A 148 -7.40 -3.58 -18.06
CA LEU A 148 -6.61 -2.36 -17.88
C LEU A 148 -6.50 -2.02 -16.39
N ILE A 149 -5.29 -1.66 -15.94
CA ILE A 149 -5.01 -1.28 -14.55
C ILE A 149 -4.44 0.15 -14.55
N ASP A 150 -5.11 1.06 -13.86
CA ASP A 150 -4.60 2.40 -13.55
C ASP A 150 -3.73 2.35 -12.29
N ALA A 151 -2.44 2.47 -12.48
CA ALA A 151 -1.42 2.58 -11.44
C ALA A 151 -0.67 3.92 -11.53
N THR A 152 -1.25 4.91 -12.19
CA THR A 152 -0.65 6.25 -12.31
C THR A 152 -0.63 6.95 -10.95
N GLU A 153 0.34 7.83 -10.74
CA GLU A 153 0.49 8.57 -9.46
C GLU A 153 -0.77 9.37 -9.07
N LEU A 154 -1.53 9.86 -10.05
CA LEU A 154 -2.66 10.75 -9.83
C LEU A 154 -4.00 10.22 -10.34
N GLY A 155 -4.09 8.92 -10.71
CA GLY A 155 -5.32 8.32 -11.24
C GLY A 155 -5.71 8.92 -12.60
N ASP A 156 -4.73 9.08 -13.49
CA ASP A 156 -4.92 9.84 -14.73
C ASP A 156 -5.77 9.11 -15.78
N LEU A 157 -5.96 7.77 -15.67
CA LEU A 157 -6.88 7.04 -16.57
C LEU A 157 -8.35 7.23 -16.20
N ILE A 158 -8.66 7.56 -14.95
CA ILE A 158 -10.04 7.77 -14.48
C ILE A 158 -10.75 8.84 -15.33
N PRO A 159 -10.22 10.08 -15.47
CA PRO A 159 -10.82 11.08 -16.32
C PRO A 159 -10.74 10.76 -17.83
N LEU A 160 -9.71 10.05 -18.30
CA LEU A 160 -9.63 9.62 -19.70
C LEU A 160 -10.76 8.64 -20.08
N LEU A 161 -11.27 7.89 -19.10
CA LEU A 161 -12.42 6.99 -19.24
C LEU A 161 -13.75 7.66 -18.87
N ASN A 162 -13.75 8.97 -18.58
CA ASN A 162 -14.92 9.73 -18.12
C ASN A 162 -15.61 9.14 -16.87
N LEU A 163 -14.84 8.53 -15.97
CA LEU A 163 -15.35 7.97 -14.73
C LEU A 163 -15.37 9.04 -13.63
N PRO A 164 -16.36 8.98 -12.72
CA PRO A 164 -16.42 9.89 -11.57
C PRO A 164 -15.36 9.55 -10.52
N TYR A 165 -14.92 10.55 -9.77
CA TYR A 165 -13.93 10.45 -8.71
C TYR A 165 -14.11 11.54 -7.65
N PHE A 166 -13.44 11.36 -6.51
CA PHE A 166 -13.35 12.37 -5.45
C PHE A 166 -11.95 12.97 -5.39
N ILE A 167 -11.88 14.24 -4.98
CA ILE A 167 -10.64 14.98 -4.70
C ILE A 167 -10.81 15.73 -3.38
N GLY A 168 -9.72 15.85 -2.62
CA GLY A 168 -9.69 16.60 -1.38
C GLY A 168 -10.55 15.99 -0.28
N MET A 169 -10.95 16.80 0.70
CA MET A 169 -11.64 16.34 1.89
C MET A 169 -13.11 16.05 1.65
N ASP A 170 -13.56 14.90 2.10
CA ASP A 170 -14.96 14.51 2.11
C ASP A 170 -15.70 15.18 3.28
N SER A 171 -16.98 15.46 3.11
CA SER A 171 -17.80 15.98 4.22
C SER A 171 -18.23 14.86 5.18
N THR A 172 -18.53 15.23 6.43
CA THR A 172 -19.15 14.33 7.41
C THR A 172 -20.38 13.61 6.85
N LYS A 173 -21.19 14.29 6.04
CA LYS A 173 -22.41 13.72 5.45
C LYS A 173 -22.15 12.66 4.39
N ARG A 174 -20.98 12.68 3.72
CA ARG A 174 -20.70 11.75 2.62
C ARG A 174 -20.50 10.32 3.11
N PHE A 175 -19.74 10.14 4.17
CA PHE A 175 -19.36 8.82 4.69
C PHE A 175 -19.69 8.64 6.19
N ASN A 176 -20.40 9.59 6.79
CA ASN A 176 -20.73 9.60 8.21
C ASN A 176 -19.49 9.51 9.12
N GLU A 177 -18.43 10.20 8.73
CA GLU A 177 -17.16 10.27 9.48
C GLU A 177 -17.15 11.52 10.36
N ASP A 178 -17.19 11.34 11.67
CA ASP A 178 -17.39 12.39 12.68
C ASP A 178 -16.29 13.46 12.73
N ILE A 179 -15.07 13.10 12.32
CA ILE A 179 -13.91 14.01 12.30
C ILE A 179 -13.68 14.68 10.93
N ALA A 180 -14.49 14.36 9.92
CA ALA A 180 -14.43 15.02 8.62
C ALA A 180 -14.98 16.45 8.69
N PRO A 181 -14.64 17.37 7.76
CA PRO A 181 -15.23 18.70 7.72
C PRO A 181 -16.74 18.65 7.41
N GLU A 182 -17.48 19.69 7.79
CA GLU A 182 -18.93 19.77 7.48
C GLU A 182 -19.24 19.76 5.98
N LEU A 183 -18.39 20.40 5.19
CA LEU A 183 -18.52 20.52 3.74
C LEU A 183 -17.30 19.93 3.05
N SER A 184 -17.54 19.19 1.97
CA SER A 184 -16.45 18.74 1.10
C SER A 184 -15.73 19.92 0.47
N ASN A 185 -14.43 19.77 0.23
CA ASN A 185 -13.59 20.78 -0.39
C ASN A 185 -12.54 20.12 -1.29
N ASN A 186 -11.76 20.91 -2.03
CA ASN A 186 -10.71 20.44 -2.92
C ASN A 186 -9.29 20.61 -2.33
N ILE A 187 -9.19 20.68 -1.00
CA ILE A 187 -7.90 20.79 -0.31
C ILE A 187 -7.29 19.39 -0.26
N ILE A 188 -6.12 19.25 -0.87
CA ILE A 188 -5.34 18.02 -0.87
C ILE A 188 -4.14 18.14 0.06
N GLN A 189 -3.49 17.02 0.36
CA GLN A 189 -2.25 17.03 1.13
C GLN A 189 -1.10 17.68 0.36
N ASP A 190 -0.15 18.24 1.11
CA ASP A 190 1.08 18.83 0.56
C ASP A 190 1.86 17.80 -0.26
N LEU A 191 2.53 18.26 -1.31
CA LEU A 191 3.54 17.47 -2.00
C LEU A 191 4.96 17.86 -1.53
N THR A 192 5.93 16.98 -1.78
CA THR A 192 7.34 17.24 -1.45
C THR A 192 8.25 16.88 -2.60
N TYR A 193 9.10 17.79 -3.05
CA TYR A 193 10.31 17.38 -3.75
C TYR A 193 11.35 16.97 -2.71
N THR A 194 11.57 15.68 -2.58
CA THR A 194 12.54 15.14 -1.63
C THR A 194 13.96 15.50 -2.04
N MET A 195 14.88 15.45 -1.10
CA MET A 195 16.31 15.59 -1.36
C MET A 195 17.05 14.41 -0.77
N ILE A 196 17.97 13.83 -1.51
CA ILE A 196 18.96 12.92 -0.95
C ILE A 196 20.26 13.71 -0.83
N LEU A 197 20.67 13.94 0.41
CA LEU A 197 21.91 14.64 0.74
C LEU A 197 23.02 13.64 1.00
N LYS A 198 24.26 14.04 0.68
CA LYS A 198 25.49 13.30 0.97
C LYS A 198 26.45 14.21 1.73
N ASP A 199 27.22 13.63 2.64
CA ASP A 199 28.31 14.32 3.30
C ASP A 199 29.56 14.32 2.39
N PHE A 200 30.00 15.50 2.00
CA PHE A 200 31.17 15.69 1.17
C PHE A 200 32.46 15.95 1.96
N GLY A 201 32.39 16.04 3.29
CA GLY A 201 33.53 16.31 4.18
C GLY A 201 34.16 17.70 4.00
N LYS A 202 33.53 18.58 3.22
CA LYS A 202 33.96 19.95 2.95
C LYS A 202 32.76 20.87 2.76
N ASN A 203 33.00 22.18 2.78
CA ASN A 203 31.93 23.14 2.55
C ASN A 203 31.37 23.01 1.12
N MET A 204 30.07 22.72 1.03
CA MET A 204 29.28 22.55 -0.19
C MET A 204 28.07 23.51 -0.22
N THR A 205 28.16 24.63 0.53
CA THR A 205 27.07 25.60 0.58
C THR A 205 26.70 26.08 -0.81
N ILE A 206 25.44 25.90 -1.20
CA ILE A 206 24.93 26.34 -2.49
C ILE A 206 24.81 27.87 -2.56
N THR A 207 24.75 28.42 -3.75
CA THR A 207 24.44 29.85 -3.93
C THR A 207 23.07 30.16 -3.33
N LYS A 208 22.96 31.26 -2.61
CA LYS A 208 21.72 31.70 -1.97
C LYS A 208 20.56 31.73 -2.97
N PRO A 209 19.52 30.92 -2.79
CA PRO A 209 18.39 30.88 -3.72
C PRO A 209 17.60 32.20 -3.74
N LYS A 210 16.96 32.46 -4.88
CA LYS A 210 16.02 33.61 -4.98
C LYS A 210 14.89 33.48 -3.95
N ASN A 211 14.46 34.60 -3.42
CA ASN A 211 13.37 34.68 -2.44
C ASN A 211 13.62 33.87 -1.15
N TYR A 212 14.89 33.56 -0.83
CA TYR A 212 15.20 32.93 0.44
C TYR A 212 14.80 33.83 1.60
N ASN A 213 13.99 33.27 2.50
CA ASN A 213 13.57 33.90 3.74
C ASN A 213 13.78 32.91 4.90
N ARG A 214 14.71 33.24 5.80
CA ARG A 214 15.02 32.44 6.99
C ARG A 214 13.77 32.11 7.82
N LYS A 215 12.84 33.06 7.96
CA LYS A 215 11.60 32.88 8.73
C LYS A 215 10.68 31.79 8.19
N GLU A 216 10.85 31.37 6.93
CA GLU A 216 10.09 30.27 6.35
C GLU A 216 10.39 28.93 7.08
N PHE A 217 11.60 28.77 7.61
CA PHE A 217 12.12 27.49 8.12
C PHE A 217 12.55 27.46 9.58
N ILE A 218 12.51 28.59 10.33
CA ILE A 218 12.98 28.64 11.72
C ILE A 218 12.22 27.69 12.65
N CYS A 219 11.00 27.27 12.29
CA CYS A 219 10.18 26.31 13.01
C CYS A 219 10.34 24.87 12.50
N SER A 220 11.36 24.56 11.70
CA SER A 220 11.64 23.19 11.27
C SER A 220 12.43 22.39 12.31
N TYR A 221 13.12 23.04 13.21
CA TYR A 221 13.86 22.42 14.30
C TYR A 221 13.81 23.30 15.58
N ASP A 222 14.27 22.77 16.71
CA ASP A 222 14.35 23.50 17.97
C ASP A 222 15.53 24.50 17.95
N SER A 223 15.26 25.67 17.38
CA SER A 223 16.21 26.80 17.33
C SER A 223 16.11 27.74 18.51
N GLY A 224 15.08 27.59 19.34
CA GLY A 224 14.71 28.60 20.38
C GLY A 224 14.07 29.88 19.83
N GLU A 225 13.92 30.02 18.50
CA GLU A 225 13.40 31.21 17.82
C GLU A 225 12.01 31.02 17.19
N CYS A 226 11.44 29.78 17.24
CA CYS A 226 10.13 29.50 16.67
C CYS A 226 9.04 30.19 17.49
N ASP A 227 8.28 31.08 16.86
CA ASP A 227 7.16 31.82 17.47
C ASP A 227 5.80 31.09 17.31
N LYS A 228 5.76 29.99 16.55
CA LYS A 228 4.57 29.19 16.32
C LYS A 228 4.40 28.15 17.42
N LYS A 229 3.16 27.83 17.79
CA LYS A 229 2.85 26.65 18.61
C LYS A 229 3.03 25.38 17.75
N VAL A 230 4.19 24.77 17.88
CA VAL A 230 4.49 23.46 17.28
C VAL A 230 4.52 22.44 18.41
N ASN A 231 3.84 21.31 18.24
CA ASN A 231 3.68 20.31 19.31
C ASN A 231 5.02 19.73 19.79
N LYS A 232 5.98 19.56 18.87
CA LYS A 232 7.32 19.07 19.19
C LYS A 232 8.29 19.44 18.08
N LEU A 233 9.37 20.11 18.44
CA LEU A 233 10.52 20.33 17.58
C LEU A 233 11.67 19.43 18.05
N TRP A 234 12.48 18.99 17.13
CA TRP A 234 13.68 18.19 17.40
C TRP A 234 14.93 19.04 17.26
N SER A 235 16.03 18.61 17.92
CA SER A 235 17.33 19.17 17.63
C SER A 235 17.68 19.02 16.14
N LYS A 236 18.57 19.87 15.65
CA LYS A 236 19.00 19.81 14.24
C LYS A 236 19.64 18.46 13.88
N GLU A 237 20.38 17.85 14.79
CA GLU A 237 21.02 16.55 14.61
C GLU A 237 19.95 15.46 14.50
N LYS A 238 18.95 15.47 15.39
CA LYS A 238 17.85 14.52 15.34
C LYS A 238 17.01 14.69 14.08
N LEU A 239 16.83 15.92 13.59
CA LEU A 239 16.11 16.22 12.36
C LEU A 239 16.85 15.61 11.14
N ILE A 240 18.17 15.79 11.03
CA ILE A 240 18.93 15.23 9.92
C ILE A 240 18.98 13.71 9.97
N SER A 241 19.15 13.13 11.17
CA SER A 241 19.26 11.67 11.33
C SER A 241 17.94 10.92 11.15
N TYR A 242 16.76 11.59 11.08
CA TYR A 242 15.50 10.87 10.88
C TYR A 242 15.48 10.05 9.59
N GLY A 243 16.03 10.63 8.52
CA GLY A 243 16.07 10.06 7.18
C GLY A 243 17.46 9.53 6.79
N GLU A 244 18.30 9.14 7.75
CA GLU A 244 19.60 8.55 7.43
C GLU A 244 19.40 7.23 6.66
N LEU A 245 19.99 7.18 5.47
CA LEU A 245 19.98 6.03 4.57
C LEU A 245 21.30 5.25 4.70
N PRO A 246 21.38 4.01 4.19
CA PRO A 246 22.66 3.33 4.03
C PRO A 246 23.70 4.23 3.33
N ASN A 247 24.99 3.96 3.60
CA ASN A 247 26.13 4.72 3.05
C ASN A 247 26.15 6.22 3.46
N LYS A 248 25.60 6.56 4.63
CA LYS A 248 25.61 7.92 5.20
C LYS A 248 25.07 8.96 4.24
N LYS A 249 23.96 8.66 3.60
CA LYS A 249 23.12 9.60 2.87
C LYS A 249 21.94 9.99 3.74
N TYR A 250 21.28 11.06 3.41
CA TYR A 250 20.18 11.61 4.22
C TYR A 250 19.02 12.00 3.33
N MET A 251 17.88 11.35 3.53
CA MET A 251 16.63 11.70 2.87
C MET A 251 15.94 12.83 3.61
N ILE A 252 15.62 13.89 2.90
CA ILE A 252 14.83 15.02 3.38
C ILE A 252 13.51 15.04 2.64
N ASN A 253 12.49 14.40 3.21
CA ASN A 253 11.16 14.31 2.61
C ASN A 253 10.07 15.01 3.43
N TRP A 254 10.36 15.32 4.70
CA TRP A 254 9.37 15.83 5.63
C TRP A 254 10.00 16.33 6.93
N PRO A 255 10.65 17.40 7.08
CA PRO A 255 10.70 18.07 8.38
C PRO A 255 9.51 19.01 8.53
N ILE A 256 8.92 19.04 9.72
CA ILE A 256 7.85 19.99 10.07
C ILE A 256 8.29 21.40 9.67
N ASN A 257 7.45 22.13 8.94
CA ASN A 257 7.77 23.43 8.35
C ASN A 257 9.05 23.46 7.47
N GLY A 258 9.39 22.35 6.85
CA GLY A 258 10.53 22.21 5.92
C GLY A 258 10.13 22.42 4.46
N ASN A 259 10.40 21.40 3.64
CA ASN A 259 10.26 21.47 2.18
C ASN A 259 8.91 21.03 1.62
N ASP A 260 7.91 20.73 2.44
CA ASP A 260 6.54 20.48 1.98
C ASP A 260 5.99 21.72 1.25
N TYR A 261 5.30 21.48 0.13
CA TYR A 261 4.76 22.52 -0.75
C TYR A 261 3.29 22.24 -1.06
N TYR A 262 2.42 23.18 -0.74
CA TYR A 262 1.00 23.08 -1.07
C TYR A 262 0.72 23.52 -2.50
N THR A 263 0.14 22.62 -3.28
CA THR A 263 -0.46 22.91 -4.58
C THR A 263 -1.42 21.79 -4.96
N ASN A 264 -2.62 22.12 -5.42
CA ASN A 264 -3.52 21.11 -5.97
C ASN A 264 -3.13 20.84 -7.44
N SER A 265 -2.17 19.93 -7.64
CA SER A 265 -1.66 19.56 -8.96
C SER A 265 -2.50 18.50 -9.69
N ILE A 266 -3.51 17.91 -9.02
CA ILE A 266 -4.28 16.79 -9.57
C ILE A 266 -5.03 17.19 -10.84
N GLU A 267 -5.71 18.34 -10.82
CA GLU A 267 -6.51 18.84 -11.95
C GLU A 267 -5.72 19.72 -12.95
N MET A 268 -4.43 19.91 -12.70
CA MET A 268 -3.58 20.69 -13.58
C MET A 268 -3.22 19.90 -14.84
N ASN A 269 -3.12 20.61 -15.98
CA ASN A 269 -2.50 20.04 -17.17
C ASN A 269 -0.97 19.89 -17.00
N ALA A 270 -0.30 19.21 -17.92
CA ALA A 270 1.12 18.90 -17.84
C ALA A 270 2.01 20.16 -17.68
N GLU A 271 1.73 21.23 -18.43
CA GLU A 271 2.50 22.48 -18.35
C GLU A 271 2.36 23.15 -16.99
N GLN A 272 1.13 23.21 -16.46
CA GLN A 272 0.86 23.73 -15.13
C GLN A 272 1.53 22.90 -14.03
N ARG A 273 1.51 21.56 -14.14
CA ARG A 273 2.23 20.66 -13.23
C ARG A 273 3.72 20.98 -13.22
N ILE A 274 4.37 21.04 -14.38
CA ILE A 274 5.80 21.33 -14.50
C ILE A 274 6.16 22.66 -13.81
N LEU A 275 5.40 23.74 -14.05
CA LEU A 275 5.65 25.03 -13.43
C LEU A 275 5.51 24.99 -11.89
N ASN A 276 4.54 24.23 -11.37
CA ASN A 276 4.35 24.10 -9.92
C ASN A 276 5.39 23.18 -9.28
N TYR A 277 5.82 22.13 -9.99
CA TYR A 277 6.90 21.27 -9.54
C TYR A 277 8.23 22.02 -9.45
N GLU A 278 8.51 22.93 -10.39
CA GLU A 278 9.69 23.79 -10.30
C GLU A 278 9.63 24.71 -9.06
N LYS A 279 8.47 25.28 -8.73
CA LYS A 279 8.31 26.05 -7.49
C LYS A 279 8.56 25.22 -6.23
N ALA A 280 8.12 23.96 -6.22
CA ALA A 280 8.36 23.01 -5.12
C ALA A 280 9.87 22.68 -4.99
N LYS A 281 10.58 22.46 -6.12
CA LYS A 281 12.05 22.31 -6.12
C LYS A 281 12.75 23.54 -5.56
N GLN A 282 12.31 24.73 -5.96
CA GLN A 282 12.86 25.98 -5.43
C GLN A 282 12.64 26.10 -3.90
N LYS A 283 11.52 25.61 -3.36
CA LYS A 283 11.32 25.55 -1.91
C LYS A 283 12.32 24.61 -1.26
N SER A 284 12.52 23.41 -1.81
CA SER A 284 13.51 22.46 -1.31
C SER A 284 14.94 23.03 -1.36
N LEU A 285 15.33 23.77 -2.41
CA LEU A 285 16.63 24.45 -2.47
C LEU A 285 16.77 25.52 -1.39
N ARG A 286 15.72 26.31 -1.12
CA ARG A 286 15.76 27.29 -0.02
C ARG A 286 15.93 26.58 1.33
N PHE A 287 15.29 25.44 1.50
CA PHE A 287 15.44 24.63 2.72
C PHE A 287 16.85 24.02 2.83
N LEU A 288 17.43 23.53 1.73
CA LEU A 288 18.83 23.08 1.69
C LEU A 288 19.79 24.20 2.12
N TYR A 289 19.60 25.40 1.57
CA TYR A 289 20.43 26.55 1.96
C TYR A 289 20.30 26.86 3.46
N PHE A 290 19.08 26.77 4.01
CA PHE A 290 18.83 26.91 5.45
C PHE A 290 19.57 25.84 6.28
N ILE A 291 19.51 24.57 5.86
CA ILE A 291 20.23 23.45 6.49
C ILE A 291 21.74 23.74 6.51
N GLN A 292 22.29 24.25 5.42
CA GLN A 292 23.72 24.51 5.28
C GLN A 292 24.18 25.73 6.09
N THR A 293 23.40 26.80 6.12
CA THR A 293 23.83 28.07 6.71
C THR A 293 23.34 28.32 8.13
N GLU A 294 22.10 27.96 8.45
CA GLU A 294 21.48 28.23 9.75
C GLU A 294 21.60 27.05 10.71
N MET A 295 21.44 25.82 10.20
CA MET A 295 21.63 24.62 11.02
C MET A 295 23.10 24.18 11.10
N GLY A 296 23.98 24.71 10.24
CA GLY A 296 25.44 24.50 10.26
C GLY A 296 25.93 23.23 9.57
N PHE A 297 25.09 22.56 8.74
CA PHE A 297 25.49 21.38 7.97
C PHE A 297 26.02 21.76 6.58
N SER A 298 27.01 22.64 6.51
CA SER A 298 27.58 23.14 5.26
C SER A 298 28.27 22.06 4.41
N ASN A 299 28.59 20.92 4.99
CA ASN A 299 29.18 19.75 4.34
C ASN A 299 28.16 18.85 3.62
N LEU A 300 26.85 19.00 3.94
CA LEU A 300 25.77 18.26 3.27
C LEU A 300 25.31 18.99 2.01
N SER A 301 25.17 18.26 0.91
CA SER A 301 24.59 18.80 -0.34
C SER A 301 23.91 17.69 -1.12
N LEU A 302 23.17 18.05 -2.20
CA LEU A 302 22.50 17.08 -3.06
C LEU A 302 23.49 16.03 -3.59
N ASP A 303 23.06 14.75 -3.51
CA ASP A 303 23.78 13.63 -4.13
C ASP A 303 23.36 13.51 -5.59
N TYR A 304 24.10 14.14 -6.49
CA TYR A 304 23.84 14.12 -7.92
C TYR A 304 23.97 12.74 -8.59
N GLU A 305 24.46 11.73 -7.86
CA GLU A 305 24.56 10.36 -8.35
C GLU A 305 23.29 9.53 -8.08
N GLN A 306 22.36 10.07 -7.25
CA GLN A 306 21.15 9.34 -6.90
C GLN A 306 20.14 9.24 -8.03
N TYR A 307 20.00 10.28 -8.84
CA TYR A 307 18.99 10.35 -9.90
C TYR A 307 19.62 10.67 -11.25
N PRO A 308 19.03 10.23 -12.35
CA PRO A 308 19.51 10.57 -13.70
C PRO A 308 19.10 11.98 -14.13
N THR A 309 18.94 12.90 -13.18
CA THR A 309 18.54 14.28 -13.38
C THR A 309 19.73 15.21 -13.25
N LYS A 310 19.77 16.29 -14.04
CA LYS A 310 20.87 17.25 -14.01
C LYS A 310 20.90 18.13 -12.75
N ASP A 311 19.75 18.29 -12.13
CA ASP A 311 19.56 19.13 -10.93
C ASP A 311 19.69 18.36 -9.61
N GLY A 312 19.90 17.03 -9.67
CA GLY A 312 20.03 16.16 -8.49
C GLY A 312 18.72 15.91 -7.72
N PHE A 313 17.59 16.39 -8.25
CA PHE A 313 16.27 16.11 -7.68
C PHE A 313 15.67 14.81 -8.21
N PRO A 314 14.71 14.22 -7.46
CA PRO A 314 13.90 13.12 -7.94
C PRO A 314 13.19 13.39 -9.27
N LEU A 315 12.86 12.33 -9.99
CA LEU A 315 12.17 12.39 -11.28
C LEU A 315 10.78 13.01 -11.18
N ILE A 316 10.08 12.70 -10.08
CA ILE A 316 8.73 13.19 -9.77
C ILE A 316 8.68 13.69 -8.32
N PRO A 317 7.75 14.58 -7.94
CA PRO A 317 7.53 14.89 -6.54
C PRO A 317 6.82 13.73 -5.82
N TYR A 318 6.96 13.68 -4.50
CA TYR A 318 6.15 12.81 -3.67
C TYR A 318 4.74 13.39 -3.50
N HIS A 319 3.77 12.73 -4.11
CA HIS A 319 2.36 13.00 -3.93
C HIS A 319 1.78 12.12 -2.82
N ARG A 320 1.02 12.72 -1.90
CA ARG A 320 0.35 12.01 -0.81
C ARG A 320 -1.11 11.72 -1.11
N GLU A 321 -1.64 12.34 -2.14
CA GLU A 321 -3.05 12.23 -2.52
C GLU A 321 -3.21 12.22 -4.05
N SER A 322 -4.29 11.59 -4.53
CA SER A 322 -4.64 11.52 -5.93
C SER A 322 -6.16 11.60 -6.12
N ARG A 323 -6.65 11.42 -7.36
CA ARG A 323 -8.06 11.14 -7.60
C ARG A 323 -8.42 9.82 -6.93
N ARG A 324 -9.49 9.81 -6.14
CA ARG A 324 -10.00 8.59 -5.51
C ARG A 324 -11.20 8.10 -6.31
N SER A 325 -11.08 6.90 -6.88
CA SER A 325 -12.15 6.30 -7.70
C SER A 325 -13.40 6.04 -6.86
N ILE A 326 -14.55 5.92 -7.51
CA ILE A 326 -15.77 5.43 -6.91
C ILE A 326 -15.85 3.94 -7.21
N GLY A 327 -15.50 3.12 -6.23
CA GLY A 327 -15.45 1.67 -6.34
C GLY A 327 -16.70 0.98 -5.80
N LYS A 328 -16.81 -0.32 -6.08
CA LYS A 328 -17.88 -1.19 -5.54
C LYS A 328 -17.94 -1.18 -4.01
N VAL A 329 -16.82 -0.86 -3.36
CA VAL A 329 -16.72 -0.62 -1.92
C VAL A 329 -15.84 0.61 -1.73
N THR A 330 -16.31 1.58 -0.95
CA THR A 330 -15.46 2.67 -0.43
C THR A 330 -15.07 2.33 1.00
N LEU A 331 -13.77 2.18 1.25
CA LEU A 331 -13.25 1.95 2.61
C LEU A 331 -13.25 3.26 3.38
N THR A 332 -13.97 3.30 4.50
CA THR A 332 -14.15 4.49 5.33
C THR A 332 -13.45 4.38 6.68
N LEU A 333 -13.30 5.50 7.39
CA LEU A 333 -12.73 5.50 8.75
C LEU A 333 -13.56 4.62 9.70
N ASN A 334 -14.88 4.58 9.53
CA ASN A 334 -15.75 3.75 10.35
C ASN A 334 -15.43 2.25 10.18
N ASP A 335 -15.04 1.83 8.97
CA ASP A 335 -14.67 0.44 8.70
C ASP A 335 -13.36 0.05 9.37
N ILE A 336 -12.37 0.96 9.40
CA ILE A 336 -11.04 0.67 9.98
C ILE A 336 -10.96 0.96 11.48
N LYS A 337 -11.82 1.82 12.04
CA LYS A 337 -11.91 2.06 13.51
C LYS A 337 -12.39 0.83 14.27
N SER A 338 -13.29 0.06 13.68
CA SER A 338 -13.92 -1.10 14.33
C SER A 338 -14.11 -2.24 13.34
N PRO A 339 -13.04 -2.81 12.78
CA PRO A 339 -13.11 -3.70 11.61
C PRO A 339 -13.92 -4.97 11.85
N TYR A 340 -13.99 -5.46 13.10
CA TYR A 340 -14.66 -6.71 13.45
C TYR A 340 -16.08 -6.52 14.03
N SER A 341 -16.55 -5.27 14.16
CA SER A 341 -17.86 -4.95 14.75
C SER A 341 -18.87 -4.40 13.74
N GLN A 342 -18.50 -4.34 12.46
CA GLN A 342 -19.35 -3.80 11.41
C GLN A 342 -20.50 -4.74 11.06
N GLN A 343 -21.65 -4.18 10.74
CA GLN A 343 -22.83 -4.93 10.24
C GLN A 343 -22.48 -5.68 8.94
N TYR A 344 -21.73 -5.02 8.05
CA TYR A 344 -21.23 -5.59 6.80
C TYR A 344 -19.71 -5.73 6.89
N PRO A 345 -19.20 -6.93 7.26
CA PRO A 345 -17.79 -7.11 7.56
C PRO A 345 -16.94 -7.13 6.28
N ILE A 346 -16.63 -5.96 5.73
CA ILE A 346 -15.86 -5.81 4.48
C ILE A 346 -14.45 -6.40 4.58
N TYR A 347 -13.88 -6.52 5.80
CA TYR A 347 -12.60 -7.19 6.04
C TYR A 347 -12.56 -8.62 5.48
N ARG A 348 -13.71 -9.29 5.35
CA ARG A 348 -13.80 -10.64 4.75
C ARG A 348 -13.36 -10.68 3.30
N THR A 349 -13.35 -9.54 2.63
CA THR A 349 -12.87 -9.39 1.25
C THR A 349 -11.49 -8.75 1.17
N GLY A 350 -10.73 -8.80 2.28
CA GLY A 350 -9.41 -8.22 2.41
C GLY A 350 -8.37 -8.83 1.48
N ILE A 351 -7.51 -7.99 0.94
CA ILE A 351 -6.45 -8.36 -0.03
C ILE A 351 -5.10 -7.71 0.26
N ALA A 352 -5.04 -6.76 1.17
CA ALA A 352 -3.85 -6.05 1.59
C ALA A 352 -4.02 -5.60 3.04
N VAL A 353 -2.94 -5.48 3.80
CA VAL A 353 -2.98 -5.11 5.22
C VAL A 353 -2.16 -3.87 5.51
N GLY A 354 -2.60 -3.08 6.51
CA GLY A 354 -1.91 -1.89 7.00
C GLY A 354 -2.02 -1.75 8.52
N ASP A 355 -0.99 -1.16 9.14
CA ASP A 355 -0.93 -0.92 10.59
C ASP A 355 -0.59 0.53 10.95
N TYR A 356 -0.40 1.40 9.95
CA TYR A 356 -0.05 2.79 10.19
C TYR A 356 -1.27 3.61 10.59
N PRO A 357 -1.15 4.58 11.51
CA PRO A 357 -2.25 5.50 11.85
C PRO A 357 -2.65 6.36 10.64
N VAL A 358 -3.82 6.99 10.71
CA VAL A 358 -4.21 7.99 9.72
C VAL A 358 -3.31 9.22 9.87
N ASP A 359 -2.58 9.57 8.82
CA ASP A 359 -1.63 10.66 8.81
C ASP A 359 -1.79 11.55 7.59
N HIS A 360 -2.08 12.83 7.82
CA HIS A 360 -2.30 13.84 6.81
C HIS A 360 -1.31 14.99 6.91
N HIS A 361 -0.80 15.43 5.77
CA HIS A 361 0.13 16.52 5.64
C HIS A 361 -0.51 17.72 4.95
N HIS A 362 -0.86 18.74 5.72
CA HIS A 362 -1.43 20.02 5.23
C HIS A 362 -0.68 21.24 5.79
N GLY A 363 0.51 21.03 6.35
CA GLY A 363 1.25 22.10 7.06
C GLY A 363 1.65 23.29 6.21
N ALA A 364 1.77 23.11 4.88
CA ALA A 364 2.05 24.18 3.94
C ALA A 364 0.79 24.91 3.43
N TYR A 365 -0.41 24.39 3.72
CA TYR A 365 -1.67 25.06 3.37
C TYR A 365 -1.89 26.29 4.26
N SER A 366 -2.21 27.43 3.65
CA SER A 366 -2.27 28.72 4.36
C SER A 366 -3.28 28.77 5.51
N ASN A 367 -4.38 28.01 5.42
CA ASN A 367 -5.43 27.95 6.44
C ASN A 367 -5.42 26.61 7.21
N TYR A 368 -4.24 25.99 7.36
CA TYR A 368 -4.08 24.70 8.04
C TYR A 368 -4.76 24.62 9.41
N ASN A 369 -4.73 25.70 10.20
CA ASN A 369 -5.32 25.72 11.55
C ASN A 369 -6.84 25.49 11.57
N ASN A 370 -7.51 25.66 10.43
CA ASN A 370 -8.96 25.46 10.29
C ASN A 370 -9.32 24.07 9.74
N LEU A 371 -8.32 23.24 9.47
CA LEU A 371 -8.52 21.87 8.99
C LEU A 371 -8.65 20.88 10.18
N PRO A 372 -9.30 19.73 9.97
CA PRO A 372 -9.28 18.66 10.95
C PRO A 372 -7.85 18.25 11.30
N LYS A 373 -7.59 17.98 12.59
CA LYS A 373 -6.28 17.50 13.04
C LYS A 373 -6.20 16.01 12.85
N LEU A 374 -5.41 15.61 11.86
CA LEU A 374 -5.27 14.23 11.41
C LEU A 374 -3.81 13.72 11.52
N ASP A 375 -3.03 14.34 12.40
CA ASP A 375 -1.65 13.93 12.65
C ASP A 375 -1.67 12.65 13.51
N PHE A 376 -1.35 11.51 12.92
CA PHE A 376 -1.29 10.19 13.59
C PHE A 376 -2.55 9.81 14.35
N TYR A 377 -3.73 10.02 13.71
CA TYR A 377 -5.00 9.58 14.31
C TYR A 377 -5.01 8.05 14.42
N PRO A 378 -5.17 7.50 15.65
CA PRO A 378 -5.00 6.08 15.90
C PRO A 378 -6.19 5.26 15.37
N VAL A 379 -5.87 4.17 14.67
CA VAL A 379 -6.82 3.15 14.20
C VAL A 379 -6.21 1.78 14.46
N PRO A 380 -7.00 0.70 14.62
CA PRO A 380 -6.45 -0.66 14.59
C PRO A 380 -5.75 -0.94 13.26
N SER A 381 -4.89 -1.94 13.22
CA SER A 381 -4.45 -2.47 11.93
C SER A 381 -5.67 -3.00 11.16
N TYR A 382 -5.63 -2.88 9.84
CA TYR A 382 -6.80 -3.05 8.99
C TYR A 382 -6.46 -3.84 7.71
N THR A 383 -7.48 -4.23 6.98
CA THR A 383 -7.33 -4.80 5.64
C THR A 383 -8.10 -3.98 4.61
N VAL A 384 -7.56 -3.90 3.38
CA VAL A 384 -8.20 -3.24 2.24
C VAL A 384 -9.09 -4.25 1.51
N PRO A 385 -10.39 -3.98 1.32
CA PRO A 385 -11.29 -4.87 0.59
C PRO A 385 -11.04 -4.79 -0.92
N ILE A 386 -11.17 -5.91 -1.63
CA ILE A 386 -10.97 -5.97 -3.08
C ILE A 386 -11.90 -5.03 -3.86
N GLY A 387 -13.11 -4.79 -3.35
CA GLY A 387 -14.09 -3.89 -3.99
C GLY A 387 -13.62 -2.44 -4.09
N SER A 388 -12.64 -2.03 -3.29
CA SER A 388 -12.04 -0.68 -3.38
C SER A 388 -11.16 -0.50 -4.62
N LEU A 389 -10.76 -1.58 -5.29
CA LEU A 389 -9.95 -1.56 -6.50
C LEU A 389 -10.79 -1.59 -7.78
N ILE A 390 -12.08 -1.91 -7.69
CA ILE A 390 -12.96 -2.16 -8.82
C ILE A 390 -13.94 -0.98 -8.97
N PRO A 391 -13.69 -0.04 -9.89
CA PRO A 391 -14.61 1.07 -10.14
C PRO A 391 -15.99 0.58 -10.55
N GLU A 392 -17.02 1.36 -10.18
CA GLU A 392 -18.37 1.14 -10.67
C GLU A 392 -18.49 1.48 -12.17
N ASN A 393 -19.47 0.89 -12.84
CA ASN A 393 -19.90 1.23 -14.20
C ASN A 393 -18.87 1.01 -15.31
N ILE A 394 -17.82 0.22 -15.06
CA ILE A 394 -16.86 -0.19 -16.10
C ILE A 394 -16.31 -1.59 -15.82
N ASP A 395 -16.37 -2.46 -16.82
CA ASP A 395 -15.87 -3.83 -16.72
C ASP A 395 -14.39 -3.92 -17.01
N ASN A 396 -13.69 -4.80 -16.28
CA ASN A 396 -12.28 -5.15 -16.51
C ASN A 396 -11.32 -3.95 -16.40
N PHE A 397 -11.69 -2.93 -15.62
CA PHE A 397 -10.84 -1.82 -15.23
C PHE A 397 -10.56 -1.89 -13.74
N ILE A 398 -9.31 -1.76 -13.35
CA ILE A 398 -8.85 -1.79 -11.96
C ILE A 398 -8.11 -0.49 -11.67
N VAL A 399 -8.36 0.10 -10.53
CA VAL A 399 -7.64 1.29 -10.04
C VAL A 399 -6.87 0.92 -8.79
N ILE A 400 -5.58 1.22 -8.80
CA ILE A 400 -4.66 0.95 -7.69
C ILE A 400 -3.89 2.23 -7.30
N GLU A 401 -2.74 2.10 -6.66
CA GLU A 401 -1.95 3.20 -6.12
C GLU A 401 -2.77 3.96 -5.05
N LYS A 402 -2.59 5.26 -4.93
CA LYS A 402 -3.35 6.13 -4.01
C LYS A 402 -4.77 6.43 -4.49
N SER A 403 -5.14 5.90 -5.66
CA SER A 403 -6.39 6.20 -6.37
C SER A 403 -7.53 5.23 -6.08
N ILE A 404 -7.33 4.25 -5.20
CA ILE A 404 -8.37 3.30 -4.80
C ILE A 404 -9.56 4.00 -4.14
N SER A 405 -10.71 3.31 -4.07
CA SER A 405 -11.93 3.84 -3.46
C SER A 405 -11.84 3.83 -1.94
N VAL A 406 -11.45 4.96 -1.38
CA VAL A 406 -11.37 5.21 0.06
C VAL A 406 -11.88 6.61 0.38
N SER A 407 -12.30 6.86 1.62
CA SER A 407 -12.51 8.23 2.09
C SER A 407 -11.18 9.00 2.16
N ASN A 408 -11.26 10.34 2.13
CA ASN A 408 -10.05 11.17 2.29
C ASN A 408 -9.31 10.81 3.59
N LEU A 409 -10.01 10.60 4.70
CA LEU A 409 -9.41 10.23 5.97
C LEU A 409 -8.60 8.93 5.85
N VAL A 410 -9.19 7.91 5.25
CA VAL A 410 -8.53 6.59 5.09
C VAL A 410 -7.36 6.64 4.10
N ASN A 411 -7.39 7.56 3.12
CA ASN A 411 -6.22 7.78 2.27
C ASN A 411 -4.95 8.07 3.09
N GLY A 412 -5.07 8.76 4.23
CA GLY A 412 -3.93 9.05 5.11
C GLY A 412 -3.16 7.83 5.59
N THR A 413 -3.76 6.65 5.59
CA THR A 413 -3.08 5.40 5.95
C THR A 413 -2.89 4.45 4.77
N THR A 414 -3.85 4.35 3.84
CA THR A 414 -3.75 3.42 2.70
C THR A 414 -2.75 3.84 1.63
N ARG A 415 -2.33 5.12 1.61
CA ARG A 415 -1.30 5.65 0.70
C ARG A 415 0.12 5.17 1.00
N LEU A 416 0.34 4.49 2.12
CA LEU A 416 1.68 4.09 2.52
C LEU A 416 2.21 2.91 1.70
N GLN A 417 3.51 2.89 1.52
CA GLN A 417 4.22 2.00 0.61
C GLN A 417 3.88 0.52 0.80
N PRO A 418 3.81 -0.04 2.03
CA PRO A 418 3.47 -1.44 2.23
C PRO A 418 2.08 -1.80 1.71
N VAL A 419 1.09 -0.94 1.97
CA VAL A 419 -0.30 -1.16 1.55
C VAL A 419 -0.40 -1.06 0.03
N VAL A 420 0.19 -0.02 -0.55
CA VAL A 420 0.18 0.25 -2.00
C VAL A 420 0.83 -0.90 -2.77
N MET A 421 1.95 -1.45 -2.29
CA MET A 421 2.63 -2.57 -2.94
C MET A 421 1.79 -3.86 -2.90
N GLN A 422 1.12 -4.15 -1.78
CA GLN A 422 0.23 -5.29 -1.64
C GLN A 422 -1.03 -5.16 -2.52
N ILE A 423 -1.63 -3.97 -2.60
CA ILE A 423 -2.73 -3.66 -3.51
C ILE A 423 -2.31 -3.97 -4.95
N GLY A 424 -1.10 -3.57 -5.33
CA GLY A 424 -0.54 -3.88 -6.65
C GLY A 424 -0.47 -5.37 -6.90
N GLN A 425 0.12 -6.14 -5.99
CA GLN A 425 0.19 -7.60 -6.10
C GLN A 425 -1.19 -8.24 -6.23
N ALA A 426 -2.15 -7.84 -5.40
CA ALA A 426 -3.51 -8.38 -5.41
C ALA A 426 -4.24 -8.06 -6.72
N SER A 427 -4.04 -6.88 -7.31
CA SER A 427 -4.62 -6.49 -8.59
C SER A 427 -4.09 -7.35 -9.75
N GLY A 428 -2.79 -7.64 -9.77
CA GLY A 428 -2.17 -8.55 -10.73
C GLY A 428 -2.72 -9.98 -10.62
N ILE A 429 -2.96 -10.46 -9.39
CA ILE A 429 -3.61 -11.75 -9.12
C ILE A 429 -5.04 -11.75 -9.66
N LEU A 430 -5.85 -10.73 -9.32
CA LEU A 430 -7.23 -10.61 -9.78
C LEU A 430 -7.31 -10.62 -11.30
N ALA A 431 -6.50 -9.80 -11.96
CA ALA A 431 -6.45 -9.72 -13.42
C ALA A 431 -6.10 -11.07 -14.05
N SER A 432 -5.06 -11.75 -13.57
CA SER A 432 -4.64 -13.04 -14.11
C SER A 432 -5.65 -14.17 -13.87
N LEU A 433 -6.33 -14.17 -12.72
CA LEU A 433 -7.41 -15.10 -12.45
C LEU A 433 -8.60 -14.89 -13.41
N ALA A 434 -8.94 -13.63 -13.70
CA ALA A 434 -10.00 -13.29 -14.64
C ALA A 434 -9.66 -13.79 -16.06
N ILE A 435 -8.43 -13.56 -16.53
CA ILE A 435 -7.94 -14.07 -17.82
C ILE A 435 -7.99 -15.60 -17.87
N ARG A 436 -7.43 -16.26 -16.86
CA ARG A 436 -7.36 -17.74 -16.80
C ARG A 436 -8.74 -18.40 -16.75
N LYS A 437 -9.67 -17.81 -16.00
CA LYS A 437 -11.05 -18.32 -15.86
C LYS A 437 -12.00 -17.83 -16.95
N LYS A 438 -11.55 -16.95 -17.84
CA LYS A 438 -12.36 -16.31 -18.90
C LYS A 438 -13.63 -15.65 -18.34
N LYS A 439 -13.46 -14.89 -17.26
CA LYS A 439 -14.51 -14.16 -16.55
C LYS A 439 -14.14 -12.69 -16.43
N SER A 440 -15.12 -11.83 -16.22
CA SER A 440 -14.87 -10.45 -15.78
C SER A 440 -14.33 -10.43 -14.35
N ILE A 441 -13.60 -9.36 -13.99
CA ILE A 441 -12.95 -9.24 -12.69
C ILE A 441 -13.93 -9.32 -11.51
N ASP A 442 -15.14 -8.83 -11.68
CA ASP A 442 -16.20 -8.84 -10.67
C ASP A 442 -16.85 -10.20 -10.45
N GLN A 443 -16.65 -11.14 -11.38
CA GLN A 443 -17.12 -12.53 -11.27
C GLN A 443 -16.08 -13.47 -10.64
N ILE A 444 -14.91 -12.96 -10.28
CA ILE A 444 -13.87 -13.75 -9.62
C ILE A 444 -14.23 -13.91 -8.14
N ASN A 445 -14.23 -15.16 -7.68
CA ASN A 445 -14.45 -15.43 -6.28
C ASN A 445 -13.31 -14.87 -5.44
N ILE A 446 -13.62 -14.07 -4.44
CA ILE A 446 -12.63 -13.48 -3.54
C ILE A 446 -11.72 -14.53 -2.88
N ARG A 447 -12.25 -15.72 -2.59
CA ARG A 447 -11.47 -16.80 -1.97
C ARG A 447 -10.37 -17.33 -2.89
N ASP A 448 -10.58 -17.29 -4.22
CA ASP A 448 -9.53 -17.65 -5.18
C ASP A 448 -8.40 -16.61 -5.15
N VAL A 449 -8.74 -15.31 -5.07
CA VAL A 449 -7.76 -14.23 -4.97
C VAL A 449 -6.97 -14.34 -3.65
N GLN A 450 -7.68 -14.50 -2.54
CA GLN A 450 -7.07 -14.65 -1.22
C GLN A 450 -6.16 -15.89 -1.14
N SER A 451 -6.60 -17.01 -1.69
CA SER A 451 -5.77 -18.23 -1.75
C SER A 451 -4.48 -18.00 -2.55
N GLU A 452 -4.56 -17.25 -3.64
CA GLU A 452 -3.37 -16.94 -4.44
C GLU A 452 -2.44 -15.95 -3.72
N ILE A 453 -2.98 -14.96 -2.99
CA ILE A 453 -2.20 -14.06 -2.13
C ILE A 453 -1.45 -14.88 -1.06
N LEU A 454 -2.14 -15.78 -0.37
CA LEU A 454 -1.55 -16.60 0.70
C LEU A 454 -0.46 -17.56 0.18
N LYS A 455 -0.62 -18.14 -1.02
CA LYS A 455 0.41 -18.96 -1.68
C LYS A 455 1.69 -18.18 -1.98
N ASN A 456 1.58 -16.87 -2.17
CA ASN A 456 2.70 -15.96 -2.39
C ASN A 456 3.16 -15.29 -1.08
N ASN A 457 2.95 -15.92 0.07
CA ASN A 457 3.32 -15.44 1.41
C ASN A 457 2.72 -14.05 1.75
N GLY A 458 1.56 -13.72 1.16
CA GLY A 458 0.84 -12.48 1.45
C GLY A 458 -0.05 -12.60 2.68
N TYR A 459 -0.29 -11.49 3.37
CA TYR A 459 -1.30 -11.36 4.42
C TYR A 459 -2.60 -10.85 3.83
N ILE A 460 -3.73 -11.42 4.26
CA ILE A 460 -5.08 -10.91 3.95
C ILE A 460 -5.75 -10.30 5.20
N LEU A 461 -5.27 -10.67 6.38
CA LEU A 461 -5.62 -10.09 7.68
C LEU A 461 -4.35 -9.71 8.45
N PRO A 462 -4.36 -8.61 9.20
CA PRO A 462 -3.15 -8.02 9.78
C PRO A 462 -2.75 -8.64 11.13
N TYR A 463 -2.61 -9.97 11.21
CA TYR A 463 -2.24 -10.67 12.44
C TYR A 463 -0.76 -10.55 12.74
N VAL A 464 -0.41 -9.87 13.83
CA VAL A 464 0.99 -9.66 14.24
C VAL A 464 1.50 -10.71 15.23
N ASP A 465 0.60 -11.55 15.75
CA ASP A 465 0.90 -12.67 16.65
C ASP A 465 0.94 -14.03 15.94
N VAL A 466 0.92 -14.00 14.60
CA VAL A 466 1.04 -15.16 13.73
C VAL A 466 2.16 -14.91 12.74
N ASP A 467 3.19 -15.75 12.75
CA ASP A 467 4.30 -15.66 11.80
C ASP A 467 3.87 -16.24 10.43
N ALA A 468 4.28 -15.59 9.34
CA ALA A 468 4.03 -16.10 7.99
C ALA A 468 4.76 -17.43 7.70
N GLU A 469 5.77 -17.78 8.50
CA GLU A 469 6.50 -19.05 8.43
C GLU A 469 5.84 -20.15 9.31
N ASP A 470 4.80 -19.80 10.09
CA ASP A 470 4.03 -20.78 10.86
C ASP A 470 3.32 -21.76 9.90
N LEU A 471 3.43 -23.05 10.21
CA LEU A 471 2.82 -24.13 9.42
C LEU A 471 1.30 -23.92 9.19
N TYR A 472 0.65 -23.24 10.11
CA TYR A 472 -0.80 -23.02 10.11
C TYR A 472 -1.22 -21.60 9.71
N PHE A 473 -0.26 -20.78 9.30
CA PHE A 473 -0.52 -19.38 8.90
C PHE A 473 -1.71 -19.25 7.93
N ILE A 474 -1.73 -20.10 6.89
CA ILE A 474 -2.79 -20.07 5.87
C ILE A 474 -4.16 -20.34 6.49
N SER A 475 -4.27 -21.34 7.35
CA SER A 475 -5.53 -21.69 8.03
C SER A 475 -6.03 -20.55 8.93
N TYR A 476 -5.14 -19.90 9.68
CA TYR A 476 -5.49 -18.76 10.52
C TYR A 476 -6.02 -17.58 9.69
N GLN A 477 -5.35 -17.26 8.60
CA GLN A 477 -5.77 -16.21 7.67
C GLN A 477 -7.13 -16.50 7.02
N LYS A 478 -7.36 -17.73 6.55
CA LYS A 478 -8.62 -18.14 5.92
C LYS A 478 -9.78 -18.12 6.90
N ILE A 479 -9.63 -18.71 8.09
CA ILE A 479 -10.67 -18.77 9.11
C ILE A 479 -11.03 -17.38 9.62
N GLY A 480 -10.05 -16.51 9.80
CA GLY A 480 -10.29 -15.11 10.10
C GLY A 480 -11.03 -14.39 8.99
N ALA A 481 -10.59 -14.53 7.73
CA ALA A 481 -11.23 -13.93 6.58
C ALA A 481 -12.64 -14.48 6.30
N CYS A 482 -12.95 -15.70 6.70
CA CYS A 482 -14.30 -16.22 6.69
C CYS A 482 -15.19 -15.59 7.77
N GLY A 483 -14.60 -14.95 8.80
CA GLY A 483 -15.33 -14.33 9.91
C GLY A 483 -15.82 -15.31 10.96
N ILE A 484 -15.39 -16.57 10.89
CA ILE A 484 -15.72 -17.63 11.85
C ILE A 484 -15.12 -17.32 13.22
N LEU A 485 -13.84 -16.99 13.24
CA LEU A 485 -13.13 -16.47 14.41
C LEU A 485 -12.83 -15.01 14.19
N ARG A 486 -13.36 -14.14 15.05
CA ARG A 486 -13.02 -12.72 15.03
C ARG A 486 -11.76 -12.46 15.82
N SER A 487 -11.04 -11.45 15.40
CA SER A 487 -9.79 -10.99 16.00
C SER A 487 -10.04 -9.76 16.84
N GLU A 488 -9.03 -9.32 17.57
CA GLU A 488 -9.06 -8.10 18.36
C GLU A 488 -8.11 -7.06 17.76
N GLY A 489 -8.66 -5.89 17.43
CA GLY A 489 -7.90 -4.75 16.95
C GLY A 489 -7.53 -3.82 18.10
N LEU A 490 -6.26 -3.42 18.19
CA LEU A 490 -5.72 -2.57 19.24
C LEU A 490 -5.11 -1.30 18.64
N ASN A 491 -5.53 -0.14 19.18
CA ASN A 491 -5.00 1.18 18.84
C ASN A 491 -3.79 1.46 19.74
N ILE A 492 -2.59 1.21 19.24
CA ILE A 492 -1.35 1.38 20.02
C ILE A 492 -0.53 2.59 19.51
N GLY A 493 -1.06 3.36 18.57
CA GLY A 493 -0.41 4.52 17.99
C GLY A 493 0.44 4.17 16.77
N TRP A 494 1.75 4.15 16.90
CA TRP A 494 2.67 4.03 15.77
C TRP A 494 2.63 2.68 15.03
N GLU A 495 2.45 1.59 15.76
CA GLU A 495 2.22 0.25 15.23
C GLU A 495 0.93 -0.31 15.81
N ASN A 496 -0.17 -0.11 15.12
CA ASN A 496 -1.45 -0.68 15.52
C ASN A 496 -1.42 -2.19 15.33
N LYS A 497 -2.21 -2.93 16.10
CA LYS A 497 -2.15 -4.38 16.14
C LYS A 497 -3.51 -5.00 15.95
N THR A 498 -3.51 -6.18 15.34
CA THR A 498 -4.62 -7.12 15.37
C THR A 498 -4.08 -8.48 15.80
N LEU A 499 -4.74 -9.09 16.77
CA LEU A 499 -4.31 -10.33 17.39
C LEU A 499 -5.32 -11.43 17.09
N PHE A 500 -4.81 -12.59 16.69
CA PHE A 500 -5.59 -13.79 16.42
C PHE A 500 -5.68 -14.70 17.65
N TYR A 501 -4.66 -14.70 18.51
CA TYR A 501 -4.53 -15.54 19.71
C TYR A 501 -4.59 -17.05 19.40
N PRO A 502 -3.71 -17.60 18.55
CA PRO A 502 -3.80 -19.01 18.11
C PRO A 502 -3.73 -20.01 19.26
N ASN A 503 -2.97 -19.71 20.31
CA ASN A 503 -2.75 -20.58 21.48
C ASN A 503 -3.83 -20.43 22.58
N SER A 504 -4.75 -19.50 22.46
CA SER A 504 -5.83 -19.32 23.43
C SER A 504 -6.87 -20.42 23.31
N LYS A 505 -7.44 -20.84 24.45
CA LYS A 505 -8.56 -21.78 24.47
C LYS A 505 -9.74 -21.23 23.67
N LEU A 506 -10.34 -22.10 22.88
CA LEU A 506 -11.56 -21.76 22.15
C LEU A 506 -12.74 -21.73 23.12
N GLU A 507 -13.53 -20.66 23.06
CA GLU A 507 -14.81 -20.56 23.75
C GLU A 507 -15.92 -20.31 22.72
N LYS A 508 -17.14 -20.77 22.98
CA LYS A 508 -18.30 -20.59 22.10
C LYS A 508 -18.53 -19.12 21.73
N LYS A 509 -18.30 -18.19 22.65
CA LYS A 509 -18.41 -16.73 22.40
C LYS A 509 -17.44 -16.19 21.32
N HIS A 510 -16.39 -16.95 20.97
CA HIS A 510 -15.44 -16.60 19.93
C HIS A 510 -15.91 -16.98 18.53
N ILE A 511 -16.97 -17.79 18.42
CA ILE A 511 -17.51 -18.30 17.16
C ILE A 511 -18.69 -17.45 16.71
N TYR A 512 -18.63 -17.01 15.46
CA TYR A 512 -19.66 -16.18 14.83
C TYR A 512 -20.26 -16.90 13.63
N PHE A 513 -21.55 -17.24 13.73
CA PHE A 513 -22.26 -18.03 12.72
C PHE A 513 -23.07 -17.19 11.73
N ASP A 514 -23.19 -15.89 11.92
CA ASP A 514 -24.14 -14.99 11.26
C ASP A 514 -24.08 -14.99 9.72
N ASN A 515 -23.14 -15.71 9.11
CA ASN A 515 -22.96 -15.75 7.66
C ASN A 515 -22.44 -17.09 7.13
N TRP A 516 -22.67 -18.19 7.82
CA TRP A 516 -22.23 -19.51 7.39
C TRP A 516 -23.18 -20.13 6.36
N THR A 517 -23.47 -19.45 5.26
CA THR A 517 -24.29 -20.00 4.18
C THR A 517 -23.67 -21.23 3.49
N MET A 518 -22.40 -21.55 3.78
CA MET A 518 -21.73 -22.75 3.25
C MET A 518 -21.98 -24.02 4.06
N PHE A 519 -22.43 -23.91 5.29
CA PHE A 519 -22.70 -25.05 6.15
C PHE A 519 -24.18 -25.06 6.53
N LYS A 520 -24.83 -26.22 6.49
CA LYS A 520 -26.19 -26.43 6.99
C LYS A 520 -26.19 -26.39 8.56
N THR A 521 -25.65 -25.28 9.11
CA THR A 521 -25.42 -25.15 10.56
C THR A 521 -26.68 -24.81 11.34
N ASP A 522 -27.75 -24.40 10.69
CA ASP A 522 -29.01 -24.06 11.34
C ASP A 522 -29.63 -25.27 12.08
N GLN A 523 -29.17 -26.49 11.80
CA GLN A 523 -29.67 -27.72 12.39
C GLN A 523 -28.69 -28.36 13.39
N ILE A 524 -27.39 -27.98 13.40
CA ILE A 524 -26.37 -28.60 14.24
C ILE A 524 -25.74 -27.54 15.15
N PRO A 525 -26.17 -27.48 16.43
CA PRO A 525 -25.69 -26.47 17.35
C PRO A 525 -24.19 -26.65 17.66
N PHE A 526 -23.47 -25.55 17.74
CA PHE A 526 -22.07 -25.56 18.18
C PHE A 526 -22.00 -26.02 19.67
N PRO A 527 -21.05 -26.91 20.05
CA PRO A 527 -20.98 -27.44 21.40
C PRO A 527 -20.68 -26.36 22.45
N GLU A 528 -21.32 -26.45 23.61
CA GLU A 528 -21.05 -25.54 24.75
C GLU A 528 -19.66 -25.78 25.34
N VAL A 529 -19.27 -27.05 25.44
CA VAL A 529 -17.92 -27.43 25.88
C VAL A 529 -17.05 -27.71 24.67
N THR A 530 -16.04 -26.90 24.49
CA THR A 530 -15.14 -26.92 23.31
C THR A 530 -13.96 -27.89 23.53
N SER A 531 -14.24 -29.12 24.03
CA SER A 531 -13.22 -30.17 24.05
C SER A 531 -12.90 -30.65 22.63
N ILE A 532 -11.69 -31.19 22.43
CA ILE A 532 -11.27 -31.75 21.14
C ILE A 532 -12.31 -32.76 20.64
N LYS A 533 -12.77 -33.64 21.50
CA LYS A 533 -13.81 -34.64 21.19
C LYS A 533 -15.09 -33.98 20.65
N ASN A 534 -15.62 -33.01 21.37
CA ASN A 534 -16.88 -32.36 20.99
C ASN A 534 -16.76 -31.59 19.67
N ILE A 535 -15.64 -30.94 19.43
CA ILE A 535 -15.40 -30.23 18.18
C ILE A 535 -15.24 -31.20 17.01
N LEU A 536 -14.50 -32.28 17.18
CA LEU A 536 -14.36 -33.29 16.12
C LEU A 536 -15.69 -33.97 15.79
N ASN A 537 -16.50 -34.28 16.80
CA ASN A 537 -17.86 -34.77 16.61
C ASN A 537 -18.72 -33.79 15.84
N TRP A 538 -18.70 -32.50 16.22
CA TRP A 538 -19.45 -31.44 15.56
C TRP A 538 -19.04 -31.26 14.09
N ILE A 539 -17.74 -31.27 13.80
CA ILE A 539 -17.22 -31.16 12.41
C ILE A 539 -17.73 -32.32 11.55
N ARG A 540 -17.72 -33.54 12.09
CA ARG A 540 -18.19 -34.73 11.39
C ARG A 540 -19.70 -34.74 11.17
N GLU A 541 -20.46 -34.34 12.16
CA GLU A 541 -21.91 -34.22 12.02
C GLU A 541 -22.28 -33.25 10.90
N ILE A 542 -21.58 -32.12 10.80
CA ILE A 542 -21.74 -31.18 9.68
C ILE A 542 -21.40 -31.83 8.34
N LYS A 543 -20.34 -32.65 8.28
CA LYS A 543 -19.96 -33.36 7.05
C LYS A 543 -20.88 -34.54 6.70
N GLY A 544 -21.73 -34.94 7.61
CA GLY A 544 -22.60 -36.10 7.42
C GLY A 544 -21.86 -37.44 7.54
N ASP A 545 -20.68 -37.45 8.16
CA ASP A 545 -19.88 -38.65 8.34
C ASP A 545 -20.27 -39.39 9.62
N SER A 546 -20.09 -40.75 9.64
CA SER A 546 -20.26 -41.55 10.85
C SER A 546 -19.25 -41.19 11.94
N PHE A 547 -19.63 -41.34 13.21
CA PHE A 547 -18.73 -41.08 14.33
C PHE A 547 -17.55 -42.06 14.32
N PRO A 548 -16.30 -41.59 14.41
CA PRO A 548 -15.12 -42.43 14.36
C PRO A 548 -14.76 -43.00 15.73
N SER A 549 -13.85 -43.96 15.68
CA SER A 549 -13.12 -44.41 16.86
C SER A 549 -12.11 -43.35 17.34
N GLU A 550 -11.67 -43.46 18.59
CA GLU A 550 -10.62 -42.58 19.13
C GLU A 550 -9.33 -42.63 18.32
N SER A 551 -9.00 -43.80 17.76
CA SER A 551 -7.83 -43.96 16.88
C SER A 551 -7.91 -43.11 15.59
N GLU A 552 -9.10 -42.99 14.99
CA GLU A 552 -9.30 -42.19 13.78
C GLU A 552 -9.20 -40.69 14.10
N TYR A 553 -9.61 -40.23 15.28
CA TYR A 553 -9.39 -38.86 15.74
C TYR A 553 -7.90 -38.56 15.93
N LEU A 554 -7.16 -39.51 16.53
CA LEU A 554 -5.71 -39.36 16.68
C LEU A 554 -4.99 -39.31 15.34
N GLU A 555 -5.43 -40.13 14.36
CA GLU A 555 -4.87 -40.08 12.99
C GLU A 555 -5.15 -38.75 12.29
N LEU A 556 -6.37 -38.23 12.41
CA LEU A 556 -6.74 -36.92 11.87
C LEU A 556 -5.87 -35.83 12.50
N TRP A 557 -5.70 -35.83 13.81
CA TRP A 557 -4.86 -34.89 14.55
C TRP A 557 -3.40 -34.91 14.07
N LYS A 558 -2.84 -36.12 13.94
CA LYS A 558 -1.47 -36.32 13.41
C LYS A 558 -1.33 -35.90 11.96
N ARG A 559 -2.35 -36.15 11.12
CA ARG A 559 -2.36 -35.72 9.70
C ARG A 559 -2.21 -34.21 9.56
N HIS A 560 -2.79 -33.46 10.49
CA HIS A 560 -2.65 -32.02 10.56
C HIS A 560 -1.41 -31.57 11.35
N SER A 561 -0.52 -32.48 11.73
CA SER A 561 0.71 -32.19 12.51
C SER A 561 0.46 -31.49 13.85
N LEU A 562 -0.73 -31.65 14.42
CA LEU A 562 -1.10 -31.07 15.71
C LEU A 562 -0.47 -31.88 16.86
N SER A 563 -0.06 -31.18 17.93
CA SER A 563 0.52 -31.80 19.15
C SER A 563 -0.52 -31.97 20.27
N ASP A 564 -0.11 -32.57 21.38
CA ASP A 564 -0.86 -32.65 22.65
C ASP A 564 -2.29 -33.15 22.52
N PHE A 565 -2.48 -34.26 21.80
CA PHE A 565 -3.79 -34.87 21.64
C PHE A 565 -4.35 -35.39 22.97
N SER A 566 -5.51 -34.85 23.35
CA SER A 566 -6.30 -35.34 24.49
C SER A 566 -7.75 -34.97 24.26
N LEU A 567 -8.63 -35.98 24.14
CA LEU A 567 -10.03 -35.78 23.77
C LEU A 567 -10.81 -34.85 24.71
N GLU A 568 -10.48 -34.86 25.99
CA GLU A 568 -11.16 -34.04 27.00
C GLU A 568 -10.57 -32.63 27.18
N ARG A 569 -9.41 -32.37 26.59
CA ARG A 569 -8.79 -31.07 26.63
C ARG A 569 -9.58 -30.07 25.77
N THR A 570 -9.72 -28.82 26.26
CA THR A 570 -10.24 -27.72 25.47
C THR A 570 -9.32 -27.46 24.26
N ILE A 571 -9.90 -27.41 23.08
CA ILE A 571 -9.18 -27.07 21.83
C ILE A 571 -8.73 -25.59 21.83
N THR A 572 -7.62 -25.29 21.20
CA THR A 572 -7.20 -23.90 20.98
C THR A 572 -7.85 -23.30 19.74
N ARG A 573 -7.80 -21.98 19.62
CA ARG A 573 -8.29 -21.25 18.42
C ARG A 573 -7.52 -21.66 17.16
N GLY A 574 -6.21 -21.86 17.31
CA GLY A 574 -5.33 -22.30 16.22
C GLY A 574 -5.67 -23.71 15.75
N GLU A 575 -5.76 -24.67 16.67
CA GLU A 575 -6.12 -26.07 16.36
C GLU A 575 -7.50 -26.16 15.69
N PHE A 576 -8.47 -25.42 16.20
CA PHE A 576 -9.80 -25.34 15.58
C PHE A 576 -9.72 -24.84 14.14
N SER A 577 -8.92 -23.78 13.89
CA SER A 577 -8.77 -23.23 12.56
C SER A 577 -8.22 -24.23 11.56
N VAL A 578 -7.24 -25.02 11.98
CA VAL A 578 -6.61 -26.07 11.15
C VAL A 578 -7.59 -27.19 10.81
N LEU A 579 -8.43 -27.56 11.77
CA LEU A 579 -9.41 -28.66 11.56
C LEU A 579 -10.59 -28.25 10.67
N VAL A 580 -10.92 -26.96 10.62
CA VAL A 580 -12.07 -26.45 9.86
C VAL A 580 -11.67 -25.95 8.48
N ASP A 581 -10.39 -25.58 8.24
CA ASP A 581 -9.86 -25.21 6.92
C ASP A 581 -9.81 -26.42 5.97
#